data_5a641b66da8309243a2ae65938131e7f
#
_entry.id   5a641b66da8309243a2ae65938131e7f
#
_cell.length_a   1.000
_cell.length_b   1.000
_cell.length_c   1.000
_cell.angle_alpha   90.00
_cell.angle_beta   90.00
_cell.angle_gamma   90.00
#
_symmetry.space_group_name_H-M   'P 1'
#
loop_
_entity.id
_entity.type
_entity.pdbx_description
1 polymer ?
#
loop_
_entity_poly.entity_id
_entity_poly.type
_entity_poly.pdbx_seq_one_letter_code
_entity_poly.pdbx_strand_id
1 'polypeptide(L)'
;SAADWGLVQHQIDPDFVVRTYFPGFLHNKQPSLALSGGRFLGINESALTETKRLYYYGKPYSVPYISLNSLLEPDGVNPAQFKGKIVFVGARPETGAFDERRDEVRSPFSAWGENDRHFTPGVEVHATQLINLVLGDGIKILSTTHAALVLLITALIFCCAALRLSIRGMLAFSITAF
;
A
#
# COMPACT_ATOMS: atom_id res chain seq x y z
N SER A 1 25.55 -11.98 -11.96
CA SER A 1 24.32 -11.42 -11.37
C SER A 1 24.31 -9.92 -11.58
N ALA A 2 23.43 -9.40 -12.42
CA ALA A 2 23.27 -7.96 -12.55
C ALA A 2 22.64 -7.44 -11.25
N ALA A 3 23.36 -6.59 -10.53
CA ALA A 3 22.76 -5.80 -9.48
C ALA A 3 21.88 -4.75 -10.19
N ASP A 4 20.59 -4.77 -9.91
CA ASP A 4 19.66 -3.71 -10.30
C ASP A 4 19.49 -2.76 -9.12
N TRP A 5 19.01 -1.55 -9.38
CA TRP A 5 18.81 -0.52 -8.37
C TRP A 5 17.41 0.09 -8.50
N GLY A 6 16.94 0.70 -7.43
CA GLY A 6 15.65 1.37 -7.43
C GLY A 6 15.57 2.42 -6.33
N LEU A 7 14.73 3.43 -6.55
CA LEU A 7 14.47 4.50 -5.60
C LEU A 7 13.72 3.97 -4.37
N VAL A 8 14.23 4.31 -3.19
CA VAL A 8 13.59 4.09 -1.89
C VAL A 8 12.71 5.31 -1.58
N GLN A 9 11.65 5.50 -2.36
CA GLN A 9 10.75 6.63 -2.22
C GLN A 9 9.30 6.15 -2.27
N HIS A 10 8.43 6.82 -1.51
CA HIS A 10 6.99 6.61 -1.51
C HIS A 10 6.26 7.83 -2.05
N GLN A 11 5.13 7.59 -2.72
CA GLN A 11 4.18 8.65 -3.02
C GLN A 11 3.30 8.87 -1.79
N ILE A 12 3.47 10.03 -1.16
CA ILE A 12 2.74 10.40 0.06
C ILE A 12 1.57 11.29 -0.34
N ASP A 13 0.37 10.93 0.11
CA ASP A 13 -0.85 11.72 -0.08
C ASP A 13 -0.80 13.00 0.79
N PRO A 14 -1.66 14.03 0.52
CA PRO A 14 -1.69 15.28 1.29
C PRO A 14 -1.93 15.13 2.79
N ASP A 15 -2.52 14.02 3.23
CA ASP A 15 -2.75 13.66 4.63
C ASP A 15 -1.60 12.84 5.25
N PHE A 16 -0.45 12.80 4.58
CA PHE A 16 0.75 12.06 4.98
C PHE A 16 0.59 10.53 5.02
N VAL A 17 -0.38 9.98 4.33
CA VAL A 17 -0.60 8.54 4.23
C VAL A 17 -0.10 8.01 2.88
N VAL A 18 0.58 6.89 2.88
CA VAL A 18 1.00 6.20 1.66
C VAL A 18 -0.10 5.22 1.24
N ARG A 19 -0.77 5.53 0.12
CA ARG A 19 -1.85 4.69 -0.44
C ARG A 19 -1.60 4.23 -1.85
N THR A 20 -0.65 4.86 -2.54
CA THR A 20 -0.47 4.66 -3.97
C THR A 20 0.87 4.00 -4.24
N TYR A 21 0.86 3.03 -5.14
CA TYR A 21 2.08 2.43 -5.67
C TYR A 21 2.85 3.49 -6.46
N PHE A 22 4.14 3.59 -6.17
CA PHE A 22 5.05 4.49 -6.86
C PHE A 22 5.99 3.68 -7.76
N PRO A 23 5.83 3.72 -9.08
CA PRO A 23 6.70 2.97 -10.00
C PRO A 23 8.08 3.61 -10.16
N GLY A 24 8.29 4.83 -9.70
CA GLY A 24 9.49 5.62 -9.89
C GLY A 24 9.30 6.73 -10.93
N PHE A 25 10.36 7.48 -11.21
CA PHE A 25 10.37 8.52 -12.24
C PHE A 25 10.75 7.90 -13.61
N LEU A 26 9.78 7.28 -14.26
CA LEU A 26 10.02 6.49 -15.48
C LEU A 26 10.56 7.33 -16.65
N HIS A 27 10.19 8.62 -16.74
CA HIS A 27 10.71 9.55 -17.72
C HIS A 27 12.23 9.77 -17.59
N ASN A 28 12.78 9.67 -16.37
CA ASN A 28 14.21 9.78 -16.07
C ASN A 28 14.89 8.41 -15.92
N LYS A 29 14.20 7.32 -16.25
CA LYS A 29 14.70 5.94 -16.06
C LYS A 29 15.12 5.63 -14.62
N GLN A 30 14.40 6.19 -13.66
CA GLN A 30 14.63 5.98 -12.24
C GLN A 30 13.49 5.11 -11.66
N PRO A 31 13.61 3.77 -11.71
CA PRO A 31 12.57 2.88 -11.20
C PRO A 31 12.50 2.93 -9.67
N SER A 32 11.36 2.58 -9.10
CA SER A 32 11.27 2.30 -7.67
C SER A 32 11.92 0.96 -7.32
N LEU A 33 12.23 0.75 -6.05
CA LEU A 33 12.76 -0.53 -5.57
C LEU A 33 11.80 -1.69 -5.87
N ALA A 34 10.49 -1.48 -5.70
CA ALA A 34 9.48 -2.48 -6.00
C ALA A 34 9.37 -2.78 -7.51
N LEU A 35 9.51 -1.76 -8.38
CA LEU A 35 9.54 -1.95 -9.83
C LEU A 35 10.76 -2.79 -10.24
N SER A 36 11.95 -2.47 -9.75
CA SER A 36 13.17 -3.23 -10.04
C SER A 36 13.06 -4.67 -9.55
N GLY A 37 12.52 -4.88 -8.34
CA GLY A 37 12.22 -6.22 -7.82
C GLY A 37 11.22 -6.99 -8.69
N GLY A 38 10.17 -6.33 -9.16
CA GLY A 38 9.19 -6.91 -10.06
C GLY A 38 9.79 -7.31 -11.41
N ARG A 39 10.65 -6.47 -11.99
CA ARG A 39 11.41 -6.81 -13.22
C ARG A 39 12.30 -8.03 -13.02
N PHE A 40 13.02 -8.08 -11.90
CA PHE A 40 13.84 -9.24 -11.56
C PHE A 40 13.03 -10.54 -11.49
N LEU A 41 11.77 -10.45 -11.04
CA LEU A 41 10.84 -11.57 -10.99
C LEU A 41 10.16 -11.89 -12.34
N GLY A 42 10.43 -11.11 -13.39
CA GLY A 42 9.83 -11.29 -14.71
C GLY A 42 8.36 -10.86 -14.80
N ILE A 43 7.90 -9.97 -13.91
CA ILE A 43 6.54 -9.43 -13.97
C ILE A 43 6.43 -8.51 -15.20
N ASN A 44 5.29 -8.58 -15.89
CA ASN A 44 5.04 -7.79 -17.08
C ASN A 44 5.14 -6.28 -16.81
N GLU A 45 5.85 -5.55 -17.66
CA GLU A 45 6.12 -4.11 -17.52
C GLU A 45 4.83 -3.28 -17.41
N SER A 46 3.77 -3.65 -18.14
CA SER A 46 2.49 -2.96 -18.06
C SER A 46 1.84 -3.07 -16.67
N ALA A 47 1.97 -4.22 -16.02
CA ALA A 47 1.48 -4.42 -14.66
C ALA A 47 2.31 -3.65 -13.63
N LEU A 48 3.62 -3.49 -13.88
CA LEU A 48 4.56 -2.78 -13.01
C LEU A 48 4.38 -1.26 -13.05
N THR A 49 3.92 -0.71 -14.18
CA THR A 49 3.78 0.74 -14.39
C THR A 49 2.36 1.25 -14.19
N GLU A 50 1.38 0.35 -14.04
CA GLU A 50 -0.01 0.74 -13.80
C GLU A 50 -0.17 1.42 -12.43
N THR A 51 -0.82 2.58 -12.42
CA THR A 51 -1.13 3.28 -11.17
C THR A 51 -2.23 2.54 -10.41
N LYS A 52 -1.89 2.04 -9.23
CA LYS A 52 -2.79 1.30 -8.34
C LYS A 52 -2.68 1.84 -6.93
N ARG A 53 -3.75 1.69 -6.15
CA ARG A 53 -3.64 1.85 -4.70
C ARG A 53 -3.10 0.57 -4.07
N LEU A 54 -2.31 0.74 -3.03
CA LEU A 54 -1.76 -0.39 -2.29
C LEU A 54 -2.86 -1.11 -1.50
N TYR A 55 -2.87 -2.41 -1.63
CA TYR A 55 -3.59 -3.29 -0.72
C TYR A 55 -2.66 -3.63 0.45
N TYR A 56 -2.97 -3.09 1.62
CA TYR A 56 -2.24 -3.40 2.85
C TYR A 56 -2.85 -4.64 3.50
N TYR A 57 -2.01 -5.58 3.90
CA TYR A 57 -2.44 -6.87 4.48
C TYR A 57 -2.77 -6.80 5.96
N GLY A 58 -2.66 -5.63 6.57
CA GLY A 58 -3.00 -5.42 7.97
C GLY A 58 -2.43 -4.12 8.55
N LYS A 59 -2.46 -4.03 9.87
CA LYS A 59 -1.88 -2.93 10.64
C LYS A 59 -0.36 -2.85 10.48
N PRO A 60 0.29 -1.74 10.87
CA PRO A 60 1.74 -1.64 10.86
C PRO A 60 2.41 -2.86 11.52
N TYR A 61 3.52 -3.30 10.97
CA TYR A 61 4.27 -4.49 11.38
C TYR A 61 3.58 -5.84 11.09
N SER A 62 2.72 -5.89 10.08
CA SER A 62 2.05 -7.13 9.63
C SER A 62 2.95 -8.03 8.78
N VAL A 63 3.95 -7.48 8.10
CA VAL A 63 4.91 -8.28 7.33
C VAL A 63 5.87 -8.97 8.30
N PRO A 64 6.04 -10.30 8.22
CA PRO A 64 6.97 -11.04 9.07
C PRO A 64 8.39 -10.48 8.98
N TYR A 65 9.04 -10.30 10.11
CA TYR A 65 10.39 -9.75 10.16
C TYR A 65 11.27 -10.52 11.14
N ILE A 66 12.58 -10.38 10.95
CA ILE A 66 13.60 -10.93 11.81
C ILE A 66 14.59 -9.81 12.13
N SER A 67 14.94 -9.65 13.40
CA SER A 67 15.95 -8.68 13.82
C SER A 67 17.32 -9.07 13.26
N LEU A 68 18.09 -8.07 12.81
CA LEU A 68 19.48 -8.30 12.38
C LEU A 68 20.33 -8.89 13.50
N ASN A 69 20.09 -8.47 14.75
CA ASN A 69 20.80 -9.01 15.90
C ASN A 69 20.58 -10.53 16.03
N SER A 70 19.33 -10.98 15.92
CA SER A 70 19.01 -12.43 15.95
C SER A 70 19.63 -13.19 14.77
N LEU A 71 19.86 -12.52 13.65
CA LEU A 71 20.49 -13.10 12.48
C LEU A 71 22.00 -13.30 12.67
N LEU A 72 22.63 -12.44 13.49
CA LEU A 72 24.06 -12.45 13.76
C LEU A 72 24.44 -13.36 14.94
N GLU A 73 23.47 -13.83 15.71
CA GLU A 73 23.71 -14.82 16.77
C GLU A 73 24.06 -16.18 16.17
N PRO A 74 25.04 -16.92 16.71
CA PRO A 74 25.52 -18.19 16.16
C PRO A 74 24.41 -19.23 15.93
N ASP A 75 23.39 -19.27 16.80
CA ASP A 75 22.26 -20.21 16.74
C ASP A 75 20.92 -19.48 16.53
N GLY A 76 20.93 -18.20 16.12
CA GLY A 76 19.75 -17.36 16.18
C GLY A 76 18.72 -17.64 15.10
N VAL A 77 19.13 -17.93 13.88
CA VAL A 77 18.18 -18.08 12.75
C VAL A 77 18.68 -19.14 11.77
N ASN A 78 17.82 -20.11 11.46
CA ASN A 78 18.15 -21.12 10.47
C ASN A 78 18.16 -20.51 9.04
N PRO A 79 19.29 -20.52 8.31
CA PRO A 79 19.40 -19.97 6.96
C PRO A 79 18.41 -20.59 5.96
N ALA A 80 17.96 -21.82 6.19
CA ALA A 80 17.01 -22.51 5.32
C ALA A 80 15.67 -21.79 5.19
N GLN A 81 15.29 -20.99 6.18
CA GLN A 81 14.03 -20.22 6.14
C GLN A 81 14.04 -19.07 5.11
N PHE A 82 15.21 -18.67 4.61
CA PHE A 82 15.35 -17.64 3.56
C PHE A 82 15.40 -18.23 2.15
N LYS A 83 15.57 -19.55 2.04
CA LYS A 83 15.68 -20.21 0.74
C LYS A 83 14.42 -19.99 -0.09
N GLY A 84 14.59 -19.47 -1.31
CA GLY A 84 13.50 -19.18 -2.23
C GLY A 84 12.60 -18.00 -1.84
N LYS A 85 13.03 -17.17 -0.88
CA LYS A 85 12.31 -15.97 -0.45
C LYS A 85 13.02 -14.70 -0.89
N ILE A 86 12.25 -13.65 -1.09
CA ILE A 86 12.78 -12.30 -1.25
C ILE A 86 12.85 -11.69 0.14
N VAL A 87 13.99 -11.14 0.47
CA VAL A 87 14.27 -10.52 1.76
C VAL A 87 14.52 -9.04 1.55
N PHE A 88 13.75 -8.21 2.23
CA PHE A 88 14.00 -6.78 2.32
C PHE A 88 14.80 -6.51 3.59
N VAL A 89 15.89 -5.75 3.45
CA VAL A 89 16.69 -5.28 4.57
C VAL A 89 16.53 -3.77 4.69
N GLY A 90 16.15 -3.29 5.86
CA GLY A 90 15.92 -1.87 6.08
C GLY A 90 15.85 -1.50 7.55
N ALA A 91 15.86 -0.21 7.83
CA ALA A 91 15.71 0.31 9.17
C ALA A 91 14.28 0.07 9.69
N ARG A 92 14.20 -0.18 10.99
CA ARG A 92 12.96 -0.28 11.73
C ARG A 92 13.18 0.42 13.07
N PRO A 93 12.86 1.72 13.14
CA PRO A 93 12.98 2.47 14.38
C PRO A 93 12.09 1.86 15.47
N GLU A 94 12.67 1.51 16.61
CA GLU A 94 11.92 1.00 17.77
C GLU A 94 11.72 2.08 18.83
N THR A 95 12.44 3.17 18.74
CA THR A 95 12.43 4.25 19.74
C THR A 95 11.68 5.46 19.24
N GLY A 96 10.67 5.88 20.00
CA GLY A 96 9.74 6.96 19.66
C GLY A 96 10.28 8.38 19.75
N ALA A 97 11.58 8.64 19.55
CA ALA A 97 12.09 10.00 19.42
C ALA A 97 11.60 10.59 18.09
N PHE A 98 10.86 11.67 18.15
CA PHE A 98 10.19 12.32 17.00
C PHE A 98 11.15 12.74 15.88
N ASP A 99 12.45 12.81 16.16
CA ASP A 99 13.48 13.27 15.22
C ASP A 99 14.09 12.14 14.36
N GLU A 100 13.87 10.88 14.71
CA GLU A 100 14.45 9.72 14.02
C GLU A 100 13.48 8.96 13.09
N ARG A 101 12.24 9.45 12.92
CA ARG A 101 11.20 8.79 12.10
C ARG A 101 11.36 8.98 10.59
N ARG A 102 12.59 9.10 10.09
CA ARG A 102 12.86 9.36 8.67
C ARG A 102 12.39 8.23 7.76
N ASP A 103 12.35 6.99 8.28
CA ASP A 103 12.01 5.79 7.51
C ASP A 103 10.66 5.19 7.90
N GLU A 104 9.79 5.96 8.56
CA GLU A 104 8.45 5.56 8.92
C GLU A 104 7.40 6.42 8.21
N VAL A 105 6.34 5.77 7.74
CA VAL A 105 5.23 6.43 7.07
C VAL A 105 3.89 6.02 7.67
N ARG A 106 2.85 6.82 7.44
CA ARG A 106 1.48 6.42 7.76
C ARG A 106 0.92 5.50 6.67
N SER A 107 0.26 4.44 7.08
CA SER A 107 -0.60 3.60 6.24
C SER A 107 -2.07 3.87 6.55
N PRO A 108 -3.03 3.42 5.73
CA PRO A 108 -4.46 3.51 6.04
C PRO A 108 -4.85 2.88 7.38
N PHE A 109 -4.04 1.96 7.89
CA PHE A 109 -4.25 1.25 9.16
C PHE A 109 -3.51 1.84 10.35
N SER A 110 -2.92 3.01 10.21
CA SER A 110 -2.13 3.65 11.28
C SER A 110 -2.95 3.90 12.55
N ALA A 111 -4.26 4.15 12.43
CA ALA A 111 -5.15 4.32 13.59
C ALA A 111 -5.34 3.03 14.43
N TRP A 112 -5.04 1.87 13.84
CA TRP A 112 -5.21 0.55 14.47
C TRP A 112 -3.88 -0.07 14.92
N GLY A 113 -2.81 0.71 14.95
CA GLY A 113 -1.53 0.30 15.50
C GLY A 113 -1.65 0.03 17.02
N GLU A 114 -0.89 -0.93 17.52
CA GLU A 114 -0.81 -1.30 18.93
C GLU A 114 0.51 -0.83 19.52
N ASN A 115 0.54 -0.51 20.81
CA ASN A 115 1.77 -0.19 21.55
C ASN A 115 2.64 0.88 20.86
N ASP A 116 2.06 2.03 20.52
CA ASP A 116 2.71 3.14 19.81
C ASP A 116 3.20 2.84 18.37
N ARG A 117 2.87 1.67 17.83
CA ARG A 117 3.20 1.26 16.46
C ARG A 117 2.17 1.79 15.45
N HIS A 118 1.99 3.10 15.42
CA HIS A 118 1.05 3.76 14.50
C HIS A 118 1.67 4.07 13.13
N PHE A 119 2.97 3.87 12.97
CA PHE A 119 3.68 4.10 11.72
C PHE A 119 4.19 2.78 11.14
N THR A 120 4.16 2.69 9.83
CA THR A 120 4.65 1.54 9.08
C THR A 120 6.10 1.81 8.65
N PRO A 121 7.05 0.92 8.94
CA PRO A 121 8.41 1.06 8.42
C PRO A 121 8.43 1.15 6.90
N GLY A 122 9.26 2.03 6.34
CA GLY A 122 9.36 2.20 4.89
C GLY A 122 9.74 0.90 4.17
N VAL A 123 10.58 0.08 4.77
CA VAL A 123 10.94 -1.24 4.25
C VAL A 123 9.71 -2.16 4.12
N GLU A 124 8.77 -2.11 5.07
CA GLU A 124 7.53 -2.88 5.01
C GLU A 124 6.60 -2.39 3.89
N VAL A 125 6.59 -1.07 3.63
CA VAL A 125 5.84 -0.51 2.51
C VAL A 125 6.42 -0.98 1.17
N HIS A 126 7.74 -1.03 1.02
CA HIS A 126 8.37 -1.57 -0.19
C HIS A 126 8.08 -3.05 -0.38
N ALA A 127 8.09 -3.85 0.70
CA ALA A 127 7.69 -5.25 0.66
C ALA A 127 6.21 -5.38 0.24
N THR A 128 5.31 -4.58 0.82
CA THR A 128 3.89 -4.54 0.46
C THR A 128 3.70 -4.19 -1.02
N GLN A 129 4.42 -3.20 -1.53
CA GLN A 129 4.38 -2.83 -2.96
C GLN A 129 4.76 -4.02 -3.85
N LEU A 130 5.86 -4.71 -3.54
CA LEU A 130 6.30 -5.87 -4.31
C LEU A 130 5.31 -7.03 -4.21
N ILE A 131 4.78 -7.33 -3.01
CA ILE A 131 3.76 -8.37 -2.83
C ILE A 131 2.53 -8.07 -3.69
N ASN A 132 2.05 -6.81 -3.69
CA ASN A 132 0.92 -6.40 -4.53
C ASN A 132 1.20 -6.60 -6.03
N LEU A 133 2.43 -6.36 -6.48
CA LEU A 133 2.82 -6.62 -7.87
C LEU A 133 2.83 -8.11 -8.20
N VAL A 134 3.37 -8.93 -7.30
CA VAL A 134 3.47 -10.39 -7.48
C VAL A 134 2.09 -11.05 -7.49
N LEU A 135 1.22 -10.67 -6.56
CA LEU A 135 -0.11 -11.26 -6.39
C LEU A 135 -1.17 -10.59 -7.29
N GLY A 136 -0.90 -9.39 -7.80
CA GLY A 136 -1.88 -8.62 -8.56
C GLY A 136 -2.98 -7.99 -7.70
N ASP A 137 -2.77 -7.88 -6.39
CA ASP A 137 -3.77 -7.44 -5.40
C ASP A 137 -3.98 -5.93 -5.35
N GLY A 138 -3.19 -5.15 -6.08
CA GLY A 138 -3.32 -3.69 -6.10
C GLY A 138 -4.74 -3.25 -6.44
N ILE A 139 -5.29 -2.31 -5.64
CA ILE A 139 -6.64 -1.80 -5.80
C ILE A 139 -6.69 -0.87 -7.01
N LYS A 140 -7.51 -1.21 -8.00
CA LYS A 140 -7.68 -0.38 -9.20
C LYS A 140 -8.39 0.93 -8.86
N ILE A 141 -7.86 2.02 -9.36
CA ILE A 141 -8.48 3.33 -9.22
C ILE A 141 -9.57 3.46 -10.28
N LEU A 142 -10.78 3.78 -9.83
CA LEU A 142 -11.89 4.04 -10.75
C LEU A 142 -11.58 5.29 -11.60
N SER A 143 -11.71 5.19 -12.92
CA SER A 143 -11.51 6.35 -13.78
C SER A 143 -12.54 7.44 -13.48
N THR A 144 -12.15 8.70 -13.69
CA THR A 144 -13.03 9.86 -13.46
C THR A 144 -14.37 9.73 -14.20
N THR A 145 -14.34 9.17 -15.42
CA THR A 145 -15.56 8.95 -16.21
C THR A 145 -16.49 7.95 -15.55
N HIS A 146 -15.98 6.81 -15.06
CA HIS A 146 -16.79 5.82 -14.37
C HIS A 146 -17.31 6.35 -13.03
N ALA A 147 -16.48 7.11 -12.29
CA ALA A 147 -16.92 7.77 -11.06
C ALA A 147 -18.06 8.77 -11.32
N ALA A 148 -17.95 9.59 -12.36
CA ALA A 148 -19.00 10.53 -12.78
C ALA A 148 -20.29 9.81 -13.17
N LEU A 149 -20.20 8.69 -13.92
CA LEU A 149 -21.38 7.88 -14.28
C LEU A 149 -22.05 7.28 -13.05
N VAL A 150 -21.30 6.75 -12.09
CA VAL A 150 -21.86 6.22 -10.85
C VAL A 150 -22.57 7.32 -10.08
N LEU A 151 -21.96 8.50 -9.94
CA LEU A 151 -22.60 9.64 -9.28
C LEU A 151 -23.87 10.10 -10.01
N LEU A 152 -23.85 10.17 -11.34
CA LEU A 152 -25.04 10.53 -12.14
C LEU A 152 -26.18 9.53 -11.94
N ILE A 153 -25.88 8.22 -12.04
CA ILE A 153 -26.89 7.16 -11.85
C ILE A 153 -27.47 7.25 -10.43
N THR A 154 -26.63 7.41 -9.43
CA THR A 154 -27.07 7.55 -8.04
C THR A 154 -27.98 8.77 -7.87
N ALA A 155 -27.58 9.92 -8.42
CA ALA A 155 -28.39 11.14 -8.38
C ALA A 155 -29.75 10.95 -9.06
N LEU A 156 -29.80 10.28 -10.21
CA LEU A 156 -31.05 9.98 -10.91
C LEU A 156 -31.95 9.06 -10.10
N ILE A 157 -31.40 8.02 -9.46
CA ILE A 157 -32.17 7.12 -8.60
C ILE A 157 -32.80 7.91 -7.44
N PHE A 158 -32.00 8.74 -6.75
CA PHE A 158 -32.52 9.58 -5.67
C PHE A 158 -33.58 10.58 -6.15
N CYS A 159 -33.37 11.21 -7.30
CA CYS A 159 -34.36 12.14 -7.90
C CYS A 159 -35.66 11.43 -8.21
N CYS A 160 -35.61 10.27 -8.87
CA CYS A 160 -36.81 9.48 -9.17
C CYS A 160 -37.54 9.01 -7.90
N ALA A 161 -36.78 8.59 -6.89
CA ALA A 161 -37.34 8.23 -5.59
C ALA A 161 -38.03 9.44 -4.91
N ALA A 162 -37.38 10.60 -4.95
CA ALA A 162 -37.94 11.84 -4.39
C ALA A 162 -39.29 12.25 -5.03
N LEU A 163 -39.41 12.02 -6.34
CA LEU A 163 -40.63 12.35 -7.05
C LEU A 163 -41.81 11.38 -6.78
N ARG A 164 -41.52 10.15 -6.32
CA ARG A 164 -42.50 9.09 -6.14
C ARG A 164 -42.83 8.74 -4.68
N LEU A 165 -41.92 9.03 -3.78
CA LEU A 165 -42.05 8.68 -2.36
C LEU A 165 -42.50 9.87 -1.53
N SER A 166 -43.33 9.61 -0.52
CA SER A 166 -43.62 10.60 0.52
C SER A 166 -42.34 10.93 1.30
N ILE A 167 -42.34 12.05 2.03
CA ILE A 167 -41.17 12.46 2.87
C ILE A 167 -40.69 11.32 3.79
N ARG A 168 -41.63 10.56 4.37
CA ARG A 168 -41.32 9.41 5.24
C ARG A 168 -40.68 8.26 4.46
N GLY A 169 -41.14 8.00 3.24
CA GLY A 169 -40.53 7.00 2.36
C GLY A 169 -39.14 7.39 1.88
N MET A 170 -38.88 8.67 1.63
CA MET A 170 -37.55 9.17 1.29
C MET A 170 -36.56 9.00 2.43
N LEU A 171 -36.94 9.30 3.68
CA LEU A 171 -36.10 9.08 4.85
C LEU A 171 -35.76 7.60 5.04
N ALA A 172 -36.75 6.72 4.92
CA ALA A 172 -36.51 5.27 4.98
C ALA A 172 -35.57 4.79 3.87
N PHE A 173 -35.76 5.24 2.63
CA PHE A 173 -34.87 4.90 1.50
C PHE A 173 -33.44 5.37 1.70
N SER A 174 -33.25 6.57 2.24
CA SER A 174 -31.91 7.11 2.52
C SER A 174 -31.17 6.31 3.61
N ILE A 175 -31.87 5.82 4.63
CA ILE A 175 -31.29 5.03 5.72
C ILE A 175 -30.88 3.63 5.25
N THR A 176 -31.59 3.05 4.28
CA THR A 176 -31.30 1.71 3.76
C THR A 176 -30.26 1.68 2.65
N ALA A 177 -29.93 2.84 2.08
CA ALA A 177 -28.96 2.97 0.98
C ALA A 177 -27.53 3.25 1.48
N PHE A 178 -27.33 3.40 2.80
CA PHE A 178 -26.02 3.53 3.47
C PHE A 178 -25.78 2.34 4.38
#